data_a6809d6ce738dbae5706eb162916c217
#
_entry.id   a6809d6ce738dbae5706eb162916c217
#
_cell.length_a   1.000
_cell.length_b   1.000
_cell.length_c   1.000
_cell.angle_alpha   90.00
_cell.angle_beta   90.00
_cell.angle_gamma   90.00
#
_symmetry.space_group_name_H-M   'P 1'
#
loop_
_entity.id
_entity.type
_entity.pdbx_description
1 polymer ?
#
loop_
_entity_poly.entity_id
_entity_poly.type
_entity_poly.pdbx_seq_one_letter_code
_entity_poly.pdbx_strand_id
1 'polypeptide(L)'
;MQVKRYMLGKGSWATPYYIATGGQKGPCVMVVAGIHGKEIASIRAAEKLVKLLNQQKLRFSHGKLIIVPIVNQEAYRKRIRGIPDLNRTFPRKKKQLATQPLSAALFKLTQKHQPEWYLDLHEANGLSQKDAKVLGQTLISNKANPVVPMVRRIIKRMNRSIQMSDRHFNIRLHELPGSSRTAAARILGARAVTVETGWSLPKKVRIHYQLEIVQHFLKEAGIVKGNEVYLSAKVRTVTSRKYGITK
;
A
#
# COMPACT_ATOMS: atom_id res chain seq x y z
N MET A 1 -0.22 22.77 -4.84
CA MET A 1 0.07 21.60 -3.98
C MET A 1 1.38 21.82 -3.24
N GLN A 2 1.43 21.56 -1.93
CA GLN A 2 2.61 21.65 -1.09
C GLN A 2 3.00 20.26 -0.60
N VAL A 3 4.30 19.92 -0.66
CA VAL A 3 4.85 18.65 -0.12
C VAL A 3 5.79 18.98 1.03
N LYS A 4 5.55 18.37 2.20
CA LYS A 4 6.39 18.52 3.39
C LYS A 4 6.88 17.17 3.87
N ARG A 5 8.14 17.10 4.29
CA ARG A 5 8.76 15.92 4.92
C ARG A 5 8.74 16.09 6.44
N TYR A 6 8.42 15.02 7.14
CA TYR A 6 8.42 14.93 8.59
C TYR A 6 9.11 13.65 9.05
N MET A 7 9.34 13.53 10.36
CA MET A 7 9.86 12.30 10.98
C MET A 7 8.81 11.64 11.85
N LEU A 8 8.62 10.35 11.67
CA LEU A 8 7.85 9.47 12.54
C LEU A 8 8.80 8.82 13.52
N GLY A 9 8.53 8.96 14.83
CA GLY A 9 9.37 8.41 15.86
C GLY A 9 10.62 9.24 16.19
N LYS A 10 11.52 8.67 17.00
CA LYS A 10 12.74 9.30 17.49
C LYS A 10 13.91 8.31 17.47
N GLY A 11 15.13 8.83 17.51
CA GLY A 11 16.35 8.00 17.61
C GLY A 11 16.56 7.07 16.40
N SER A 12 17.13 5.91 16.64
CA SER A 12 17.56 4.95 15.61
C SER A 12 16.44 4.34 14.75
N TRP A 13 15.19 4.37 15.23
CA TRP A 13 14.03 3.85 14.51
C TRP A 13 13.19 4.94 13.82
N ALA A 14 13.61 6.21 13.93
CA ALA A 14 12.94 7.31 13.25
C ALA A 14 12.90 7.10 11.74
N THR A 15 11.75 7.34 11.12
CA THR A 15 11.54 7.15 9.70
C THR A 15 10.85 8.37 9.06
N PRO A 16 11.23 8.78 7.84
CA PRO A 16 10.58 9.88 7.18
C PRO A 16 9.19 9.50 6.70
N TYR A 17 8.26 10.47 6.81
CA TYR A 17 6.99 10.45 6.11
C TYR A 17 6.73 11.78 5.43
N TYR A 18 5.84 11.76 4.45
CA TYR A 18 5.58 12.90 3.60
C TYR A 18 4.09 13.23 3.60
N ILE A 19 3.77 14.51 3.62
CA ILE A 19 2.40 15.02 3.47
C ILE A 19 2.37 15.93 2.25
N ALA A 20 1.58 15.54 1.25
CA ALA A 20 1.21 16.40 0.16
C ALA A 20 -0.20 16.95 0.42
N THR A 21 -0.39 18.26 0.30
CA THR A 21 -1.67 18.93 0.53
C THR A 21 -2.06 19.74 -0.69
N GLY A 22 -3.26 19.51 -1.21
CA GLY A 22 -3.90 20.37 -2.20
C GLY A 22 -4.31 21.72 -1.60
N GLY A 23 -4.60 22.69 -2.43
CA GLY A 23 -5.02 24.03 -1.99
C GLY A 23 -6.43 24.08 -1.40
N GLN A 24 -7.25 23.06 -1.63
CA GLN A 24 -8.65 22.99 -1.22
C GLN A 24 -8.90 21.80 -0.27
N LYS A 25 -9.97 21.88 0.53
CA LYS A 25 -10.43 20.74 1.34
C LYS A 25 -10.78 19.55 0.45
N GLY A 26 -10.60 18.35 0.98
CA GLY A 26 -10.91 17.11 0.28
C GLY A 26 -10.47 15.90 1.09
N PRO A 27 -10.55 14.70 0.51
CA PRO A 27 -10.28 13.46 1.21
C PRO A 27 -8.83 13.34 1.69
N CYS A 28 -8.64 12.59 2.76
CA CYS A 28 -7.32 12.23 3.27
C CYS A 28 -7.02 10.76 2.92
N VAL A 29 -5.95 10.54 2.16
CA VAL A 29 -5.45 9.20 1.82
C VAL A 29 -4.11 8.98 2.49
N MET A 30 -3.93 7.83 3.14
CA MET A 30 -2.67 7.41 3.73
C MET A 30 -2.17 6.14 3.04
N VAL A 31 -0.92 6.17 2.57
CA VAL A 31 -0.22 5.04 1.96
C VAL A 31 0.96 4.68 2.83
N VAL A 32 1.00 3.44 3.27
CA VAL A 32 2.03 2.90 4.16
C VAL A 32 2.72 1.75 3.46
N ALA A 33 4.05 1.65 3.60
CA ALA A 33 4.84 0.53 3.11
C ALA A 33 6.00 0.23 4.08
N GLY A 34 6.64 -0.92 3.90
CA GLY A 34 7.82 -1.28 4.68
C GLY A 34 7.56 -1.54 6.16
N ILE A 35 6.36 -2.01 6.52
CA ILE A 35 6.10 -2.64 7.82
C ILE A 35 7.00 -3.86 7.94
N HIS A 36 7.15 -4.63 6.85
CA HIS A 36 8.15 -5.70 6.74
C HIS A 36 9.30 -5.24 5.83
N GLY A 37 10.51 -5.29 6.34
CA GLY A 37 11.68 -4.72 5.65
C GLY A 37 12.15 -5.48 4.41
N LYS A 38 11.75 -6.74 4.25
CA LYS A 38 12.08 -7.57 3.07
C LYS A 38 11.19 -7.32 1.87
N GLU A 39 10.10 -6.59 2.01
CA GLU A 39 9.09 -6.35 0.97
C GLU A 39 9.46 -5.15 0.09
N ILE A 40 10.49 -5.35 -0.72
CA ILE A 40 11.21 -4.28 -1.42
C ILE A 40 10.38 -3.60 -2.49
N ALA A 41 9.50 -4.33 -3.20
CA ALA A 41 8.74 -3.70 -4.28
C ALA A 41 7.65 -2.76 -3.72
N SER A 42 7.02 -3.08 -2.60
CA SER A 42 6.08 -2.20 -1.91
C SER A 42 6.76 -0.91 -1.44
N ILE A 43 7.96 -1.03 -0.86
CA ILE A 43 8.79 0.10 -0.43
C ILE A 43 9.15 0.98 -1.63
N ARG A 44 9.67 0.38 -2.72
CA ARG A 44 10.05 1.12 -3.93
C ARG A 44 8.88 1.80 -4.62
N ALA A 45 7.69 1.20 -4.57
CA ALA A 45 6.48 1.85 -5.06
C ALA A 45 6.16 3.11 -4.24
N ALA A 46 6.18 3.03 -2.91
CA ALA A 46 5.92 4.17 -2.03
C ALA A 46 7.00 5.27 -2.18
N GLU A 47 8.28 4.91 -2.28
CA GLU A 47 9.36 5.87 -2.58
C GLU A 47 9.16 6.58 -3.94
N LYS A 48 8.71 5.83 -4.96
CA LYS A 48 8.41 6.40 -6.27
C LYS A 48 7.22 7.37 -6.23
N LEU A 49 6.20 7.10 -5.42
CA LEU A 49 5.11 8.07 -5.19
C LEU A 49 5.66 9.39 -4.61
N VAL A 50 6.53 9.32 -3.60
CA VAL A 50 7.18 10.52 -3.03
C VAL A 50 7.99 11.26 -4.09
N LYS A 51 8.78 10.55 -4.90
CA LYS A 51 9.54 11.15 -6.01
C LYS A 51 8.63 11.87 -7.00
N LEU A 52 7.51 11.25 -7.38
CA LEU A 52 6.54 11.85 -8.32
C LEU A 52 5.89 13.12 -7.75
N LEU A 53 5.60 13.14 -6.44
CA LEU A 53 5.09 14.34 -5.75
C LEU A 53 6.12 15.46 -5.76
N ASN A 54 7.38 15.18 -5.38
CA ASN A 54 8.46 16.17 -5.35
C ASN A 54 8.80 16.72 -6.75
N GLN A 55 8.70 15.88 -7.78
CA GLN A 55 8.86 16.27 -9.19
C GLN A 55 7.64 16.93 -9.78
N GLN A 56 6.57 17.11 -9.01
CA GLN A 56 5.27 17.63 -9.46
C GLN A 56 4.65 16.84 -10.64
N LYS A 57 5.04 15.57 -10.81
CA LYS A 57 4.45 14.64 -11.80
C LYS A 57 3.16 13.97 -11.27
N LEU A 58 3.00 13.93 -9.96
CA LEU A 58 1.73 13.61 -9.29
C LEU A 58 1.24 14.90 -8.65
N ARG A 59 0.13 15.45 -9.15
CA ARG A 59 -0.47 16.70 -8.67
C ARG A 59 -1.95 16.50 -8.35
N PHE A 60 -2.44 17.28 -7.41
CA PHE A 60 -3.86 17.39 -7.11
C PHE A 60 -4.16 18.74 -6.46
N SER A 61 -5.39 19.24 -6.65
CA SER A 61 -5.81 20.56 -6.17
C SER A 61 -6.49 20.52 -4.82
N HIS A 62 -6.96 19.36 -4.36
CA HIS A 62 -7.75 19.22 -3.13
C HIS A 62 -7.37 17.94 -2.38
N GLY A 63 -7.62 17.96 -1.06
CA GLY A 63 -7.36 16.82 -0.19
C GLY A 63 -5.90 16.69 0.28
N LYS A 64 -5.57 15.54 0.83
CA LYS A 64 -4.29 15.26 1.46
C LYS A 64 -3.84 13.83 1.15
N LEU A 65 -2.57 13.68 0.77
CA LEU A 65 -1.91 12.38 0.60
C LEU A 65 -0.75 12.28 1.58
N ILE A 66 -0.79 11.28 2.45
CA ILE A 66 0.26 10.97 3.43
C ILE A 66 0.94 9.70 2.99
N ILE A 67 2.27 9.70 2.93
CA ILE A 67 3.05 8.54 2.52
C ILE A 67 4.11 8.24 3.56
N VAL A 68 4.14 7.00 4.07
CA VAL A 68 5.19 6.44 4.92
C VAL A 68 5.87 5.33 4.13
N PRO A 69 7.00 5.63 3.43
CA PRO A 69 7.59 4.67 2.48
C PRO A 69 8.21 3.45 3.15
N ILE A 70 8.81 3.64 4.33
CA ILE A 70 9.48 2.59 5.08
C ILE A 70 9.13 2.78 6.55
N VAL A 71 8.18 2.00 7.06
CA VAL A 71 7.82 2.09 8.48
C VAL A 71 8.96 1.57 9.34
N ASN A 72 9.47 0.37 9.06
CA ASN A 72 10.49 -0.31 9.85
C ASN A 72 11.86 -0.22 9.18
N GLN A 73 12.59 0.86 9.47
CA GLN A 73 13.93 1.14 8.92
C GLN A 73 14.95 0.05 9.27
N GLU A 74 14.88 -0.49 10.49
CA GLU A 74 15.80 -1.54 10.93
C GLU A 74 15.58 -2.83 10.16
N ALA A 75 14.32 -3.29 10.09
CA ALA A 75 13.97 -4.47 9.31
C ALA A 75 14.31 -4.30 7.82
N TYR A 76 14.16 -3.07 7.27
CA TYR A 76 14.54 -2.76 5.91
C TYR A 76 16.05 -2.86 5.68
N ARG A 77 16.89 -2.31 6.58
CA ARG A 77 18.35 -2.44 6.47
C ARG A 77 18.80 -3.90 6.53
N LYS A 78 18.18 -4.69 7.40
CA LYS A 78 18.48 -6.12 7.58
C LYS A 78 17.81 -7.03 6.53
N ARG A 79 16.90 -6.52 5.70
CA ARG A 79 16.12 -7.30 4.71
C ARG A 79 15.32 -8.43 5.34
N ILE A 80 14.79 -8.22 6.51
CA ILE A 80 13.98 -9.20 7.25
C ILE A 80 12.52 -8.74 7.38
N ARG A 81 11.65 -9.65 7.82
CA ARG A 81 10.27 -9.32 8.15
C ARG A 81 10.19 -8.32 9.31
N GLY A 82 11.02 -8.50 10.30
CA GLY A 82 11.05 -7.77 11.57
C GLY A 82 10.65 -8.68 12.74
N ILE A 83 11.31 -8.48 13.88
CA ILE A 83 11.06 -9.22 15.13
C ILE A 83 10.92 -8.19 16.25
N PRO A 84 9.74 -8.16 16.93
CA PRO A 84 8.53 -8.90 16.60
C PRO A 84 7.92 -8.48 15.26
N ASP A 85 7.02 -9.32 14.70
CA ASP A 85 6.23 -8.93 13.52
C ASP A 85 5.39 -7.69 13.85
N LEU A 86 5.82 -6.54 13.32
CA LEU A 86 5.18 -5.27 13.61
C LEU A 86 3.69 -5.27 13.25
N ASN A 87 3.30 -6.05 12.22
CA ASN A 87 1.91 -6.19 11.80
C ASN A 87 1.07 -7.14 12.71
N ARG A 88 1.52 -7.36 13.95
CA ARG A 88 0.80 -8.03 15.06
C ARG A 88 0.71 -7.16 16.30
N THR A 89 1.25 -5.93 16.26
CA THR A 89 1.48 -5.09 17.44
C THR A 89 0.59 -3.86 17.50
N PHE A 90 -0.26 -3.63 16.50
CA PHE A 90 -1.23 -2.54 16.48
C PHE A 90 -2.42 -2.80 17.42
N PRO A 91 -3.12 -1.75 17.88
CA PRO A 91 -4.30 -1.91 18.73
C PRO A 91 -5.37 -2.79 18.07
N ARG A 92 -5.99 -3.66 18.86
CA ARG A 92 -7.06 -4.55 18.38
C ARG A 92 -8.46 -4.00 18.65
N LYS A 93 -8.58 -3.06 19.60
CA LYS A 93 -9.83 -2.39 20.00
C LYS A 93 -9.57 -0.96 20.44
N LYS A 94 -10.65 -0.14 20.51
CA LYS A 94 -10.57 1.22 21.06
C LYS A 94 -9.95 1.20 22.46
N LYS A 95 -9.18 2.23 22.80
CA LYS A 95 -8.46 2.41 24.07
C LYS A 95 -7.32 1.41 24.34
N GLN A 96 -7.10 0.42 23.48
CA GLN A 96 -5.91 -0.45 23.59
C GLN A 96 -4.70 0.27 22.99
N LEU A 97 -3.55 0.11 23.64
CA LEU A 97 -2.28 0.63 23.14
C LEU A 97 -1.64 -0.38 22.17
N ALA A 98 -0.86 0.15 21.24
CA ALA A 98 0.06 -0.68 20.45
C ALA A 98 1.19 -1.19 21.35
N THR A 99 1.67 -2.41 21.09
CA THR A 99 2.66 -3.07 21.97
C THR A 99 4.11 -2.79 21.58
N GLN A 100 4.34 -2.03 20.49
CA GLN A 100 5.67 -1.61 20.06
C GLN A 100 5.70 -0.08 19.79
N PRO A 101 6.81 0.61 20.10
CA PRO A 101 6.91 2.06 19.93
C PRO A 101 6.62 2.50 18.49
N LEU A 102 7.08 1.74 17.51
CA LEU A 102 6.92 2.09 16.09
C LEU A 102 5.49 1.93 15.60
N SER A 103 4.79 0.86 16.00
CA SER A 103 3.36 0.71 15.70
C SER A 103 2.52 1.74 16.45
N ALA A 104 2.90 2.11 17.68
CA ALA A 104 2.26 3.18 18.44
C ALA A 104 2.40 4.54 17.74
N ALA A 105 3.61 4.86 17.26
CA ALA A 105 3.85 6.10 16.53
C ALA A 105 3.07 6.16 15.22
N LEU A 106 3.07 5.08 14.42
CA LEU A 106 2.30 5.01 13.18
C LEU A 106 0.78 5.11 13.44
N PHE A 107 0.29 4.41 14.45
CA PHE A 107 -1.13 4.48 14.79
C PHE A 107 -1.53 5.88 15.29
N LYS A 108 -0.68 6.53 16.11
CA LYS A 108 -0.88 7.93 16.54
C LYS A 108 -0.90 8.90 15.35
N LEU A 109 -0.03 8.70 14.36
CA LEU A 109 -0.04 9.47 13.12
C LEU A 109 -1.36 9.27 12.37
N THR A 110 -1.82 8.02 12.25
CA THR A 110 -3.10 7.70 11.61
C THR A 110 -4.28 8.33 12.36
N GLN A 111 -4.29 8.26 13.69
CA GLN A 111 -5.29 8.94 14.54
C GLN A 111 -5.27 10.46 14.36
N LYS A 112 -4.10 11.08 14.30
CA LYS A 112 -3.95 12.53 14.11
C LYS A 112 -4.58 13.02 12.81
N HIS A 113 -4.41 12.25 11.74
CA HIS A 113 -4.85 12.67 10.41
C HIS A 113 -6.20 12.10 9.98
N GLN A 114 -6.75 11.12 10.69
CA GLN A 114 -8.05 10.50 10.43
C GLN A 114 -8.26 10.22 8.92
N PRO A 115 -7.37 9.42 8.26
CA PRO A 115 -7.49 9.20 6.83
C PRO A 115 -8.80 8.47 6.51
N GLU A 116 -9.54 8.97 5.54
CA GLU A 116 -10.70 8.27 4.99
C GLU A 116 -10.30 6.98 4.28
N TRP A 117 -9.07 6.96 3.71
CA TRP A 117 -8.52 5.84 2.97
C TRP A 117 -7.14 5.46 3.51
N TYR A 118 -6.97 4.17 3.79
CA TYR A 118 -5.72 3.61 4.31
C TYR A 118 -5.25 2.46 3.44
N LEU A 119 -4.10 2.61 2.78
CA LEU A 119 -3.48 1.61 1.93
C LEU A 119 -2.20 1.10 2.58
N ASP A 120 -2.14 -0.21 2.84
CA ASP A 120 -1.00 -0.90 3.43
C ASP A 120 -0.36 -1.78 2.36
N LEU A 121 0.81 -1.36 1.86
CA LEU A 121 1.49 -2.00 0.74
C LEU A 121 2.44 -3.09 1.23
N HIS A 122 2.20 -4.31 0.80
CA HIS A 122 2.91 -5.52 1.17
C HIS A 122 3.30 -6.39 -0.03
N GLU A 123 4.04 -7.44 0.26
CA GLU A 123 4.39 -8.51 -0.69
C GLU A 123 4.26 -9.87 0.01
N ALA A 124 3.75 -10.86 -0.70
CA ALA A 124 3.54 -12.20 -0.18
C ALA A 124 4.02 -13.30 -1.12
N ASN A 125 4.07 -14.53 -0.60
CA ASN A 125 4.44 -15.71 -1.38
C ASN A 125 3.37 -16.05 -2.41
N GLY A 126 3.82 -16.67 -3.49
CA GLY A 126 3.02 -17.34 -4.49
C GLY A 126 2.09 -16.44 -5.30
N LEU A 127 1.14 -17.06 -5.96
CA LEU A 127 0.06 -16.43 -6.73
C LEU A 127 -1.26 -17.06 -6.28
N SER A 128 -2.15 -16.27 -5.71
CA SER A 128 -3.40 -16.73 -5.10
C SER A 128 -4.39 -17.38 -6.09
N GLN A 129 -4.21 -17.16 -7.40
CA GLN A 129 -4.96 -17.87 -8.43
C GLN A 129 -4.50 -19.32 -8.63
N LYS A 130 -3.22 -19.63 -8.32
CA LYS A 130 -2.67 -20.98 -8.41
C LYS A 130 -2.87 -21.77 -7.12
N ASP A 131 -2.73 -21.09 -5.99
CA ASP A 131 -2.87 -21.70 -4.66
C ASP A 131 -3.64 -20.77 -3.72
N ALA A 132 -4.79 -21.22 -3.30
CA ALA A 132 -5.65 -20.48 -2.39
C ALA A 132 -5.05 -20.26 -0.98
N LYS A 133 -3.98 -20.95 -0.62
CA LYS A 133 -3.29 -20.82 0.68
C LYS A 133 -2.31 -19.65 0.72
N VAL A 134 -1.88 -19.12 -0.46
CA VAL A 134 -0.94 -18.01 -0.54
C VAL A 134 -1.63 -16.68 -0.77
N LEU A 135 -0.97 -15.56 -0.47
CA LEU A 135 -1.55 -14.22 -0.52
C LEU A 135 -1.04 -13.35 -1.68
N GLY A 136 -0.04 -13.81 -2.44
CA GLY A 136 0.44 -13.04 -3.59
C GLY A 136 -0.67 -12.75 -4.60
N GLN A 137 -0.73 -11.52 -5.09
CA GLN A 137 -1.77 -10.99 -5.98
C GLN A 137 -3.15 -10.93 -5.29
N THR A 138 -3.21 -10.40 -4.07
CA THR A 138 -4.50 -10.16 -3.39
C THR A 138 -4.64 -8.72 -2.90
N LEU A 139 -5.90 -8.26 -2.86
CA LEU A 139 -6.30 -7.10 -2.10
C LEU A 139 -7.14 -7.58 -0.92
N ILE A 140 -6.74 -7.18 0.29
CA ILE A 140 -7.32 -7.69 1.55
C ILE A 140 -8.05 -6.56 2.27
N SER A 141 -9.27 -6.81 2.69
CA SER A 141 -10.03 -5.88 3.53
C SER A 141 -10.88 -6.63 4.56
N ASN A 142 -11.42 -5.92 5.54
CA ASN A 142 -12.43 -6.48 6.43
C ASN A 142 -13.74 -6.66 5.67
N LYS A 143 -14.47 -7.74 5.93
CA LYS A 143 -15.70 -8.10 5.21
C LYS A 143 -16.75 -6.97 5.17
N ALA A 144 -16.98 -6.30 6.28
CA ALA A 144 -17.95 -5.22 6.41
C ALA A 144 -17.39 -3.82 6.07
N ASN A 145 -16.15 -3.70 5.56
CA ASN A 145 -15.57 -2.40 5.25
C ASN A 145 -16.20 -1.81 3.97
N PRO A 146 -16.61 -0.54 3.97
CA PRO A 146 -17.26 0.10 2.81
C PRO A 146 -16.35 0.21 1.58
N VAL A 147 -15.07 -0.11 1.68
CA VAL A 147 -14.13 -0.16 0.54
C VAL A 147 -14.37 -1.37 -0.37
N VAL A 148 -15.02 -2.42 0.09
CA VAL A 148 -15.13 -3.72 -0.62
C VAL A 148 -15.66 -3.59 -2.06
N PRO A 149 -16.74 -2.85 -2.36
CA PRO A 149 -17.21 -2.66 -3.73
C PRO A 149 -16.15 -2.01 -4.64
N MET A 150 -15.40 -1.04 -4.12
CA MET A 150 -14.32 -0.37 -4.86
C MET A 150 -13.14 -1.30 -5.12
N VAL A 151 -12.73 -2.09 -4.13
CA VAL A 151 -11.69 -3.12 -4.30
C VAL A 151 -12.05 -4.07 -5.43
N ARG A 152 -13.30 -4.54 -5.52
CA ARG A 152 -13.77 -5.40 -6.61
C ARG A 152 -13.67 -4.72 -7.98
N ARG A 153 -14.03 -3.41 -8.07
CA ARG A 153 -13.87 -2.64 -9.32
C ARG A 153 -12.40 -2.50 -9.72
N ILE A 154 -11.53 -2.21 -8.74
CA ILE A 154 -10.08 -2.08 -8.98
C ILE A 154 -9.51 -3.40 -9.47
N ILE A 155 -9.81 -4.52 -8.81
CA ILE A 155 -9.38 -5.86 -9.25
C ILE A 155 -9.85 -6.13 -10.69
N LYS A 156 -11.11 -5.85 -11.01
CA LYS A 156 -11.63 -6.03 -12.38
C LYS A 156 -10.84 -5.20 -13.41
N ARG A 157 -10.47 -3.96 -13.08
CA ARG A 157 -9.65 -3.10 -13.95
C ARG A 157 -8.23 -3.66 -14.10
N MET A 158 -7.58 -4.02 -12.99
CA MET A 158 -6.23 -4.60 -12.99
C MET A 158 -6.17 -5.87 -13.84
N ASN A 159 -7.11 -6.78 -13.63
CA ASN A 159 -7.10 -8.08 -14.31
C ASN A 159 -7.35 -7.97 -15.82
N ARG A 160 -8.01 -6.91 -16.31
CA ARG A 160 -8.16 -6.66 -17.75
C ARG A 160 -6.83 -6.36 -18.45
N SER A 161 -5.83 -5.83 -17.74
CA SER A 161 -4.51 -5.50 -18.29
C SER A 161 -3.50 -6.65 -18.12
N ILE A 162 -3.86 -7.71 -17.37
CA ILE A 162 -2.99 -8.84 -17.07
C ILE A 162 -3.41 -10.02 -17.94
N GLN A 163 -2.59 -10.36 -18.94
CA GLN A 163 -2.90 -11.44 -19.90
C GLN A 163 -2.96 -12.84 -19.26
N MET A 164 -2.05 -13.11 -18.31
CA MET A 164 -1.95 -14.42 -17.66
C MET A 164 -2.92 -14.48 -16.47
N SER A 165 -3.96 -15.30 -16.56
CA SER A 165 -5.00 -15.44 -15.55
C SER A 165 -4.47 -15.87 -14.18
N ASP A 166 -3.39 -16.67 -14.15
CA ASP A 166 -2.72 -17.07 -12.91
C ASP A 166 -2.07 -15.90 -12.14
N ARG A 167 -1.87 -14.76 -12.81
CA ARG A 167 -1.35 -13.50 -12.22
C ARG A 167 -2.46 -12.51 -11.87
N HIS A 168 -3.71 -12.85 -12.08
CA HIS A 168 -4.83 -12.01 -11.71
C HIS A 168 -4.91 -11.79 -10.19
N PHE A 169 -5.36 -10.62 -9.81
CA PHE A 169 -5.62 -10.29 -8.41
C PHE A 169 -6.92 -10.92 -7.93
N ASN A 170 -6.91 -11.35 -6.67
CA ASN A 170 -8.06 -11.81 -5.92
C ASN A 170 -8.41 -10.84 -4.79
N ILE A 171 -9.63 -10.95 -4.27
CA ILE A 171 -10.01 -10.31 -3.01
C ILE A 171 -9.97 -11.32 -1.86
N ARG A 172 -9.46 -10.87 -0.70
CA ARG A 172 -9.56 -11.59 0.57
C ARG A 172 -10.32 -10.74 1.58
N LEU A 173 -11.35 -11.32 2.19
CA LEU A 173 -12.21 -10.61 3.14
C LEU A 173 -12.05 -11.21 4.53
N HIS A 174 -11.04 -10.77 5.25
CA HIS A 174 -10.79 -11.18 6.63
C HIS A 174 -10.10 -10.07 7.43
N GLU A 175 -10.28 -10.11 8.71
CA GLU A 175 -9.54 -9.29 9.65
C GLU A 175 -8.24 -9.96 10.05
N LEU A 176 -7.25 -9.13 10.35
CA LEU A 176 -5.99 -9.56 10.94
C LEU A 176 -5.75 -8.72 12.20
N PRO A 177 -6.28 -9.14 13.36
CA PRO A 177 -6.13 -8.40 14.61
C PRO A 177 -4.67 -8.12 14.94
N GLY A 178 -4.36 -6.86 15.25
CA GLY A 178 -2.99 -6.41 15.47
C GLY A 178 -2.26 -5.92 14.21
N SER A 179 -2.89 -5.94 13.04
CA SER A 179 -2.35 -5.31 11.83
C SER A 179 -2.74 -3.84 11.73
N SER A 180 -1.89 -3.06 11.03
CA SER A 180 -2.10 -1.63 10.78
C SER A 180 -3.43 -1.37 10.06
N ARG A 181 -3.69 -2.11 8.98
CA ARG A 181 -4.93 -2.02 8.20
C ARG A 181 -6.17 -2.33 9.05
N THR A 182 -6.15 -3.44 9.80
CA THR A 182 -7.33 -3.79 10.62
C THR A 182 -7.57 -2.78 11.72
N ALA A 183 -6.51 -2.22 12.33
CA ALA A 183 -6.62 -1.15 13.32
C ALA A 183 -7.22 0.13 12.71
N ALA A 184 -6.73 0.54 11.53
CA ALA A 184 -7.28 1.69 10.81
C ALA A 184 -8.76 1.50 10.45
N ALA A 185 -9.14 0.31 9.97
CA ALA A 185 -10.54 0.00 9.63
C ALA A 185 -11.46 -0.03 10.86
N ARG A 186 -11.10 -0.79 11.91
CA ARG A 186 -12.00 -1.06 13.05
C ARG A 186 -12.09 0.09 14.03
N ILE A 187 -10.97 0.80 14.24
CA ILE A 187 -10.87 1.78 15.31
C ILE A 187 -11.15 3.19 14.77
N LEU A 188 -10.69 3.47 13.54
CA LEU A 188 -10.77 4.81 12.94
C LEU A 188 -11.81 4.90 11.82
N GLY A 189 -12.44 3.79 11.43
CA GLY A 189 -13.47 3.79 10.39
C GLY A 189 -12.92 3.97 8.96
N ALA A 190 -11.62 3.85 8.75
CA ALA A 190 -11.02 4.05 7.44
C ALA A 190 -11.46 2.98 6.42
N ARG A 191 -11.60 3.38 5.15
CA ARG A 191 -11.63 2.47 4.00
C ARG A 191 -10.24 1.89 3.81
N ALA A 192 -9.98 0.73 4.43
CA ALA A 192 -8.63 0.20 4.60
C ALA A 192 -8.40 -1.08 3.79
N VAL A 193 -7.27 -1.12 3.07
CA VAL A 193 -6.89 -2.23 2.19
C VAL A 193 -5.42 -2.55 2.36
N THR A 194 -5.09 -3.85 2.47
CA THR A 194 -3.74 -4.35 2.24
C THR A 194 -3.61 -4.78 0.78
N VAL A 195 -2.55 -4.35 0.13
CA VAL A 195 -2.19 -4.75 -1.23
C VAL A 195 -1.02 -5.74 -1.14
N GLU A 196 -1.23 -6.97 -1.61
CA GLU A 196 -0.20 -8.02 -1.61
C GLU A 196 0.21 -8.35 -3.05
N THR A 197 1.44 -8.03 -3.45
CA THR A 197 2.00 -8.51 -4.72
C THR A 197 2.86 -9.76 -4.53
N GLY A 198 2.79 -10.69 -5.49
CA GLY A 198 3.43 -12.01 -5.36
C GLY A 198 4.95 -11.97 -5.62
N TRP A 199 5.76 -12.49 -4.70
CA TRP A 199 7.22 -12.54 -4.83
C TRP A 199 7.71 -13.34 -6.04
N SER A 200 6.92 -14.26 -6.55
CA SER A 200 7.23 -15.03 -7.77
C SER A 200 7.28 -14.17 -9.03
N LEU A 201 6.76 -12.94 -8.99
CA LEU A 201 6.81 -12.02 -10.11
C LEU A 201 8.09 -11.17 -10.10
N PRO A 202 8.61 -10.76 -11.26
CA PRO A 202 9.74 -9.86 -11.35
C PRO A 202 9.50 -8.56 -10.55
N LYS A 203 10.52 -8.09 -9.84
CA LYS A 203 10.42 -6.88 -8.99
C LYS A 203 9.82 -5.67 -9.72
N LYS A 204 10.20 -5.42 -10.98
CA LYS A 204 9.66 -4.32 -11.80
C LYS A 204 8.15 -4.43 -11.99
N VAL A 205 7.64 -5.65 -12.19
CA VAL A 205 6.20 -5.94 -12.35
C VAL A 205 5.46 -5.67 -11.04
N ARG A 206 6.01 -6.12 -9.92
CA ARG A 206 5.41 -5.90 -8.59
C ARG A 206 5.33 -4.41 -8.25
N ILE A 207 6.40 -3.63 -8.49
CA ILE A 207 6.40 -2.18 -8.32
C ILE A 207 5.33 -1.53 -9.21
N HIS A 208 5.21 -1.95 -10.47
CA HIS A 208 4.21 -1.46 -11.41
C HIS A 208 2.80 -1.70 -10.88
N TYR A 209 2.48 -2.92 -10.47
CA TYR A 209 1.16 -3.26 -9.94
C TYR A 209 0.81 -2.47 -8.66
N GLN A 210 1.76 -2.32 -7.73
CA GLN A 210 1.56 -1.50 -6.53
C GLN A 210 1.19 -0.06 -6.89
N LEU A 211 1.92 0.54 -7.83
CA LEU A 211 1.66 1.92 -8.27
C LEU A 211 0.32 2.06 -9.00
N GLU A 212 -0.02 1.12 -9.87
CA GLU A 212 -1.28 1.12 -10.62
C GLU A 212 -2.47 0.98 -9.67
N ILE A 213 -2.39 0.08 -8.69
CA ILE A 213 -3.41 -0.06 -7.65
C ILE A 213 -3.56 1.23 -6.84
N VAL A 214 -2.46 1.82 -6.37
CA VAL A 214 -2.51 3.11 -5.65
C VAL A 214 -3.15 4.19 -6.52
N GLN A 215 -2.81 4.27 -7.81
CA GLN A 215 -3.44 5.22 -8.74
C GLN A 215 -4.95 5.03 -8.82
N HIS A 216 -5.42 3.80 -8.90
CA HIS A 216 -6.85 3.51 -8.89
C HIS A 216 -7.52 3.95 -7.59
N PHE A 217 -6.89 3.70 -6.44
CA PHE A 217 -7.41 4.19 -5.16
C PHE A 217 -7.43 5.70 -5.05
N LEU A 218 -6.42 6.41 -5.54
CA LEU A 218 -6.40 7.88 -5.55
C LEU A 218 -7.52 8.47 -6.44
N LYS A 219 -7.85 7.79 -7.55
CA LYS A 219 -9.01 8.14 -8.39
C LYS A 219 -10.34 7.88 -7.68
N GLU A 220 -10.53 6.70 -7.09
CA GLU A 220 -11.75 6.36 -6.33
C GLU A 220 -11.93 7.26 -5.10
N ALA A 221 -10.84 7.69 -4.46
CA ALA A 221 -10.86 8.66 -3.38
C ALA A 221 -11.12 10.10 -3.85
N GLY A 222 -11.13 10.35 -5.16
CA GLY A 222 -11.36 11.67 -5.73
C GLY A 222 -10.18 12.64 -5.59
N ILE A 223 -9.00 12.20 -5.15
CA ILE A 223 -7.80 13.07 -5.06
C ILE A 223 -7.29 13.41 -6.45
N VAL A 224 -7.26 12.43 -7.36
CA VAL A 224 -6.77 12.59 -8.73
C VAL A 224 -7.94 12.48 -9.70
N LYS A 225 -8.12 13.47 -10.58
CA LYS A 225 -9.14 13.47 -11.63
C LYS A 225 -8.54 13.04 -12.98
N GLY A 226 -9.34 12.33 -13.79
CA GLY A 226 -8.99 12.02 -15.18
C GLY A 226 -7.87 10.99 -15.39
N ASN A 227 -7.36 10.91 -16.62
CA ASN A 227 -6.29 9.99 -17.03
C ASN A 227 -4.88 10.60 -16.95
N GLU A 228 -4.75 11.80 -16.39
CA GLU A 228 -3.55 12.65 -16.51
C GLU A 228 -2.37 12.19 -15.66
N VAL A 229 -2.53 11.26 -14.73
CA VAL A 229 -1.44 10.79 -13.87
C VAL A 229 -1.21 9.31 -14.09
N TYR A 230 -0.16 8.98 -14.83
CA TYR A 230 0.37 7.63 -14.87
C TYR A 230 1.48 7.50 -13.82
N LEU A 231 1.18 6.87 -12.69
CA LEU A 231 2.17 6.60 -11.64
C LEU A 231 3.18 5.53 -12.08
N SER A 232 2.78 4.71 -13.05
CA SER A 232 3.63 3.68 -13.66
C SER A 232 3.78 3.97 -15.15
N ALA A 233 5.01 3.88 -15.69
CA ALA A 233 5.18 3.75 -17.11
C ALA A 233 4.45 2.48 -17.59
N LYS A 234 3.75 2.54 -18.74
CA LYS A 234 3.20 1.32 -19.36
C LYS A 234 4.33 0.29 -19.43
N VAL A 235 4.29 -0.74 -18.61
CA VAL A 235 5.14 -1.91 -18.82
C VAL A 235 4.61 -2.51 -20.12
N ARG A 236 5.34 -2.33 -21.24
CA ARG A 236 5.06 -3.10 -22.45
C ARG A 236 5.04 -4.54 -21.99
N THR A 237 3.92 -5.20 -22.12
CA THR A 237 3.78 -6.64 -21.93
C THR A 237 4.95 -7.31 -22.62
N VAL A 238 5.83 -7.93 -21.86
CA VAL A 238 6.87 -8.78 -22.40
C VAL A 238 6.11 -9.96 -22.99
N THR A 239 5.83 -9.84 -24.30
CA THR A 239 5.34 -10.95 -25.09
C THR A 239 6.30 -12.12 -24.91
N SER A 240 5.76 -13.32 -24.81
CA SER A 240 6.35 -14.62 -24.53
C SER A 240 7.53 -15.06 -25.42
N ARG A 241 8.18 -14.18 -26.17
CA ARG A 241 9.25 -14.49 -27.14
C ARG A 241 10.67 -14.51 -26.61
N LYS A 242 10.93 -14.40 -25.30
CA LYS A 242 12.31 -14.39 -24.76
C LYS A 242 12.63 -15.39 -23.64
N TYR A 243 11.83 -16.41 -23.44
CA TYR A 243 12.27 -17.57 -22.65
C TYR A 243 11.89 -18.82 -23.43
N GLY A 244 12.71 -19.12 -24.47
CA GLY A 244 12.75 -20.42 -25.08
C GLY A 244 13.22 -21.44 -24.04
N ILE A 245 12.31 -22.25 -23.56
CA ILE A 245 12.64 -23.53 -22.94
C ILE A 245 12.83 -24.46 -24.12
N THR A 246 14.08 -24.67 -24.53
CA THR A 246 14.46 -25.89 -25.24
C THR A 246 14.27 -27.06 -24.28
N LYS A 247 13.67 -28.11 -24.81
CA LYS A 247 13.37 -29.38 -24.15
C LYS A 247 14.60 -30.02 -23.53
#